data_8eab1432ad02993c0889679d9997c9f2
#
_entry.id   8eab1432ad02993c0889679d9997c9f2
#
_cell.length_a   1.000
_cell.length_b   1.000
_cell.length_c   1.000
_cell.angle_alpha   90.00
_cell.angle_beta   90.00
_cell.angle_gamma   90.00
#
_symmetry.space_group_name_H-M   'P 1'
#
loop_
_entity.id
_entity.type
_entity.pdbx_description
1 polymer ?
#
loop_
_entity_poly.entity_id
_entity_poly.type
_entity_poly.pdbx_seq_one_letter_code
_entity_poly.pdbx_strand_id
1 'polypeptide(L)'
;MVLVSQALAVAVTLAVVADMTAHRHTELLGGVNIWGYRGPVMSRKASNELRIATVGGDLAFGWGVAAGETTTAALRQTVSFTLDRPGAPNRRFTAVNLGAMGLAADGYAARLERFGYLMPDVVCVLFDPPGPRRRPWMPSDDSAVTAATGYVPLLPLVVEEKHRGRPVVAVAAAFTRVDRQLFRLLYRPRDEGDTPQDRVDAYGPAAARAASAALDRHAAAVVVLPPYRHETDAQFHRSVADALRPLFASGRVALVDLGAESDLFDPSVLLDGVNLSAAGHSRLAERIAPAVLKFLQ
;
A
#
# COMPACT_ATOMS: atom_id res chain seq x y z
N MET A 1 33.69 -19.20 23.78
CA MET A 1 32.73 -19.25 22.68
C MET A 1 31.26 -19.29 23.17
N VAL A 2 30.88 -20.14 24.11
CA VAL A 2 29.49 -20.30 24.61
C VAL A 2 28.90 -18.96 25.14
N LEU A 3 29.62 -18.19 25.94
CA LEU A 3 29.15 -16.92 26.48
C LEU A 3 28.90 -15.87 25.39
N VAL A 4 29.72 -15.84 24.35
CA VAL A 4 29.55 -14.91 23.24
C VAL A 4 28.32 -15.26 22.41
N SER A 5 28.08 -16.55 22.16
CA SER A 5 26.90 -17.02 21.43
C SER A 5 25.61 -16.75 22.21
N GLN A 6 25.63 -16.91 23.53
CA GLN A 6 24.49 -16.61 24.41
C GLN A 6 24.18 -15.09 24.42
N ALA A 7 25.21 -14.25 24.57
CA ALA A 7 25.05 -12.80 24.54
C ALA A 7 24.48 -12.32 23.20
N LEU A 8 24.97 -12.89 22.09
CA LEU A 8 24.44 -12.57 20.76
C LEU A 8 22.98 -13.01 20.61
N ALA A 9 22.63 -14.20 21.06
CA ALA A 9 21.25 -14.70 21.01
C ALA A 9 20.29 -13.79 21.81
N VAL A 10 20.71 -13.38 23.02
CA VAL A 10 19.93 -12.44 23.84
C VAL A 10 19.78 -11.09 23.13
N ALA A 11 20.85 -10.54 22.56
CA ALA A 11 20.80 -9.25 21.86
C ALA A 11 19.86 -9.32 20.64
N VAL A 12 19.92 -10.37 19.83
CA VAL A 12 19.01 -10.58 18.69
C VAL A 12 17.57 -10.71 19.16
N THR A 13 17.31 -11.48 20.22
CA THR A 13 15.96 -11.63 20.77
C THR A 13 15.39 -10.29 21.23
N LEU A 14 16.18 -9.50 21.95
CA LEU A 14 15.76 -8.17 22.41
C LEU A 14 15.49 -7.22 21.22
N ALA A 15 16.31 -7.26 20.19
CA ALA A 15 16.11 -6.46 18.99
C ALA A 15 14.79 -6.85 18.28
N VAL A 16 14.52 -8.14 18.12
CA VAL A 16 13.27 -8.63 17.51
C VAL A 16 12.05 -8.23 18.34
N VAL A 17 12.10 -8.38 19.68
CA VAL A 17 11.00 -7.98 20.57
C VAL A 17 10.75 -6.46 20.49
N ALA A 18 11.81 -5.66 20.48
CA ALA A 18 11.70 -4.21 20.34
C ALA A 18 11.09 -3.83 18.98
N ASP A 19 11.50 -4.49 17.89
CA ASP A 19 10.96 -4.27 16.54
C ASP A 19 9.48 -4.66 16.45
N MET A 20 9.10 -5.82 16.99
CA MET A 20 7.69 -6.24 17.05
C MET A 20 6.83 -5.27 17.88
N THR A 21 7.39 -4.71 18.96
CA THR A 21 6.71 -3.72 19.79
C THR A 21 6.52 -2.40 19.01
N ALA A 22 7.53 -1.97 18.26
CA ALA A 22 7.44 -0.81 17.37
C ALA A 22 6.33 -1.01 16.31
N HIS A 23 6.26 -2.18 15.68
CA HIS A 23 5.19 -2.51 14.73
C HIS A 23 3.81 -2.40 15.36
N ARG A 24 3.59 -3.02 16.52
CA ARG A 24 2.29 -2.96 17.22
C ARG A 24 1.86 -1.53 17.55
N HIS A 25 2.83 -0.67 17.85
CA HIS A 25 2.54 0.73 18.12
C HIS A 25 2.19 1.51 16.87
N THR A 26 2.83 1.23 15.74
CA THR A 26 2.73 2.02 14.51
C THR A 26 1.67 1.48 13.53
N GLU A 27 1.34 0.19 13.54
CA GLU A 27 0.43 -0.44 12.56
C GLU A 27 -0.99 0.16 12.57
N LEU A 28 -1.47 0.62 13.72
CA LEU A 28 -2.79 1.26 13.83
C LEU A 28 -2.74 2.77 13.54
N LEU A 29 -1.59 3.41 13.70
CA LEU A 29 -1.41 4.83 13.49
C LEU A 29 -1.08 5.14 12.02
N GLY A 30 0.15 5.02 11.64
CA GLY A 30 0.63 5.42 10.31
C GLY A 30 1.69 4.50 9.72
N GLY A 31 2.02 3.40 10.42
CA GLY A 31 3.04 2.44 10.00
C GLY A 31 2.48 1.20 9.31
N VAL A 32 3.33 0.20 9.20
CA VAL A 32 3.01 -1.12 8.65
C VAL A 32 3.14 -2.19 9.73
N ASN A 33 2.47 -3.31 9.52
CA ASN A 33 2.64 -4.51 10.34
C ASN A 33 3.92 -5.27 9.96
N ILE A 34 4.21 -6.34 10.69
CA ILE A 34 5.40 -7.17 10.52
C ILE A 34 5.59 -7.75 9.10
N TRP A 35 4.52 -7.81 8.29
CA TRP A 35 4.56 -8.31 6.91
C TRP A 35 4.69 -7.19 5.88
N GLY A 36 4.70 -5.91 6.31
CA GLY A 36 4.91 -4.75 5.45
C GLY A 36 3.67 -4.24 4.73
N TYR A 37 2.46 -4.58 5.19
CA TYR A 37 1.24 -3.94 4.75
C TYR A 37 0.58 -3.16 5.91
N ARG A 38 -0.32 -2.26 5.59
CA ARG A 38 -0.91 -1.34 6.57
C ARG A 38 -2.04 -1.99 7.35
N GLY A 39 -2.13 -1.65 8.64
CA GLY A 39 -3.14 -2.16 9.55
C GLY A 39 -2.79 -3.52 10.16
N PRO A 40 -3.71 -4.15 10.91
CA PRO A 40 -3.44 -5.37 11.64
C PRO A 40 -3.16 -6.56 10.72
N VAL A 41 -2.38 -7.50 11.24
CA VAL A 41 -2.10 -8.76 10.53
C VAL A 41 -3.41 -9.50 10.25
N MET A 42 -3.63 -9.83 8.97
CA MET A 42 -4.81 -10.57 8.54
C MET A 42 -4.61 -12.06 8.73
N SER A 43 -5.63 -12.71 9.28
CA SER A 43 -5.71 -14.16 9.37
C SER A 43 -5.97 -14.81 8.01
N ARG A 44 -5.82 -16.14 7.92
CA ARG A 44 -6.28 -16.90 6.77
C ARG A 44 -7.77 -16.60 6.50
N LYS A 45 -8.12 -16.41 5.22
CA LYS A 45 -9.49 -16.13 4.80
C LYS A 45 -10.44 -17.27 5.19
N ALA A 46 -11.54 -16.94 5.86
CA ALA A 46 -12.59 -17.90 6.18
C ALA A 46 -13.50 -18.17 4.98
N SER A 47 -14.19 -19.29 4.97
CA SER A 47 -15.07 -19.70 3.85
C SER A 47 -16.27 -18.76 3.64
N ASN A 48 -16.75 -18.13 4.71
CA ASN A 48 -17.84 -17.14 4.68
C ASN A 48 -17.34 -15.68 4.61
N GLU A 49 -16.06 -15.48 4.32
CA GLU A 49 -15.44 -14.16 4.27
C GLU A 49 -15.34 -13.63 2.85
N LEU A 50 -15.76 -12.38 2.65
CA LEU A 50 -15.45 -11.57 1.47
C LEU A 50 -14.37 -10.58 1.82
N ARG A 51 -13.28 -10.59 1.04
CA ARG A 51 -12.10 -9.79 1.31
C ARG A 51 -11.79 -8.83 0.16
N ILE A 52 -11.66 -7.56 0.50
CA ILE A 52 -11.23 -6.50 -0.42
C ILE A 52 -9.77 -6.22 -0.15
N ALA A 53 -8.94 -6.06 -1.18
CA ALA A 53 -7.59 -5.51 -1.06
C ALA A 53 -7.51 -4.18 -1.79
N THR A 54 -6.80 -3.22 -1.23
CA THR A 54 -6.37 -2.02 -1.96
C THR A 54 -4.88 -2.07 -2.18
N VAL A 55 -4.40 -1.73 -3.37
CA VAL A 55 -2.99 -1.63 -3.72
C VAL A 55 -2.73 -0.30 -4.41
N GLY A 56 -1.57 0.29 -4.18
CA GLY A 56 -1.20 1.60 -4.75
C GLY A 56 -0.06 2.22 -3.96
N GLY A 57 0.26 3.46 -4.27
CA GLY A 57 1.26 4.26 -3.57
C GLY A 57 0.67 5.00 -2.36
N ASP A 58 0.99 6.30 -2.27
CA ASP A 58 0.66 7.15 -1.12
C ASP A 58 -0.85 7.27 -0.88
N LEU A 59 -1.64 7.35 -1.96
CA LEU A 59 -3.11 7.42 -1.89
C LEU A 59 -3.70 6.14 -1.27
N ALA A 60 -3.27 4.98 -1.72
CA ALA A 60 -3.73 3.71 -1.17
C ALA A 60 -3.24 3.51 0.26
N PHE A 61 -1.99 3.87 0.53
CA PHE A 61 -1.42 3.82 1.87
C PHE A 61 -2.22 4.69 2.85
N GLY A 62 -2.64 5.88 2.45
CA GLY A 62 -3.34 6.84 3.29
C GLY A 62 -2.37 7.57 4.21
N TRP A 63 -1.40 8.28 3.62
CA TRP A 63 -0.46 9.09 4.37
C TRP A 63 -1.16 10.11 5.28
N GLY A 64 -0.70 10.22 6.53
CA GLY A 64 -1.17 11.23 7.49
C GLY A 64 -2.45 10.90 8.24
N VAL A 65 -3.13 9.77 7.94
CA VAL A 65 -4.32 9.31 8.67
C VAL A 65 -4.06 7.99 9.38
N ALA A 66 -4.87 7.62 10.36
CA ALA A 66 -4.80 6.32 11.03
C ALA A 66 -5.24 5.18 10.10
N ALA A 67 -4.83 3.94 10.41
CA ALA A 67 -5.19 2.78 9.59
C ALA A 67 -6.72 2.60 9.43
N GLY A 68 -7.50 2.95 10.46
CA GLY A 68 -8.97 2.92 10.44
C GLY A 68 -9.64 4.04 9.65
N GLU A 69 -8.87 5.03 9.16
CA GLU A 69 -9.37 6.22 8.45
C GLU A 69 -8.99 6.22 6.96
N THR A 70 -8.32 5.16 6.48
CA THR A 70 -7.92 5.03 5.08
C THR A 70 -9.10 4.70 4.18
N THR A 71 -8.95 4.93 2.87
CA THR A 71 -9.92 4.49 1.85
C THR A 71 -10.27 3.00 2.00
N THR A 72 -9.30 2.15 2.33
CA THR A 72 -9.52 0.72 2.57
C THR A 72 -10.49 0.47 3.72
N ALA A 73 -10.31 1.16 4.84
CA ALA A 73 -11.17 1.03 6.01
C ALA A 73 -12.58 1.57 5.76
N ALA A 74 -12.66 2.75 5.13
CA ALA A 74 -13.93 3.36 4.74
C ALA A 74 -14.70 2.48 3.73
N LEU A 75 -14.01 1.93 2.73
CA LEU A 75 -14.61 1.03 1.74
C LEU A 75 -15.18 -0.23 2.40
N ARG A 76 -14.45 -0.83 3.36
CA ARG A 76 -14.98 -1.95 4.14
C ARG A 76 -16.27 -1.57 4.87
N GLN A 77 -16.31 -0.40 5.49
CA GLN A 77 -17.51 0.06 6.21
C GLN A 77 -18.69 0.26 5.26
N THR A 78 -18.49 0.96 4.15
CA THR A 78 -19.52 1.23 3.14
C THR A 78 -20.08 -0.05 2.54
N VAL A 79 -19.21 -1.01 2.17
CA VAL A 79 -19.61 -2.30 1.61
C VAL A 79 -20.35 -3.14 2.65
N SER A 80 -19.83 -3.22 3.88
CA SER A 80 -20.49 -3.95 4.97
C SER A 80 -21.89 -3.40 5.22
N PHE A 81 -22.05 -2.08 5.34
CA PHE A 81 -23.34 -1.44 5.57
C PHE A 81 -24.33 -1.72 4.42
N THR A 82 -23.85 -1.74 3.17
CA THR A 82 -24.71 -1.95 2.01
C THR A 82 -25.16 -3.40 1.87
N LEU A 83 -24.33 -4.37 2.24
CA LEU A 83 -24.60 -5.80 2.07
C LEU A 83 -25.18 -6.47 3.33
N ASP A 84 -25.04 -5.84 4.51
CA ASP A 84 -25.57 -6.34 5.78
C ASP A 84 -27.05 -5.96 5.91
N ARG A 85 -27.90 -6.68 5.17
CA ARG A 85 -29.35 -6.48 5.18
C ARG A 85 -30.06 -7.66 5.86
N PRO A 86 -31.24 -7.44 6.47
CA PRO A 86 -32.03 -8.53 7.01
C PRO A 86 -32.28 -9.62 5.97
N GLY A 87 -31.91 -10.86 6.28
CA GLY A 87 -32.03 -12.00 5.38
C GLY A 87 -30.84 -12.21 4.42
N ALA A 88 -29.84 -11.33 4.43
CA ALA A 88 -28.60 -11.56 3.70
C ALA A 88 -27.80 -12.74 4.30
N PRO A 89 -27.01 -13.47 3.48
CA PRO A 89 -26.09 -14.48 4.00
C PRO A 89 -25.17 -13.89 5.05
N ASN A 90 -24.94 -14.61 6.16
CA ASN A 90 -23.99 -14.19 7.21
C ASN A 90 -22.55 -14.24 6.64
N ARG A 91 -22.14 -13.18 5.95
CA ARG A 91 -20.80 -13.02 5.38
C ARG A 91 -20.00 -12.00 6.18
N ARG A 92 -18.76 -12.36 6.48
CA ARG A 92 -17.80 -11.44 7.10
C ARG A 92 -17.11 -10.61 6.02
N PHE A 93 -17.15 -9.29 6.15
CA PHE A 93 -16.44 -8.38 5.25
C PHE A 93 -15.13 -7.93 5.88
N THR A 94 -14.03 -8.15 5.17
CA THR A 94 -12.70 -7.69 5.58
C THR A 94 -12.05 -6.90 4.47
N ALA A 95 -11.14 -6.00 4.85
CA ALA A 95 -10.34 -5.28 3.88
C ALA A 95 -8.89 -5.23 4.34
N VAL A 96 -7.96 -5.28 3.39
CA VAL A 96 -6.52 -5.20 3.62
C VAL A 96 -5.92 -4.09 2.77
N ASN A 97 -5.11 -3.25 3.40
CA ASN A 97 -4.43 -2.15 2.73
C ASN A 97 -3.01 -2.58 2.34
N LEU A 98 -2.81 -2.87 1.06
CA LEU A 98 -1.52 -3.20 0.46
C LEU A 98 -0.82 -1.96 -0.12
N GLY A 99 -1.32 -0.75 0.12
CA GLY A 99 -0.64 0.48 -0.25
C GLY A 99 0.74 0.57 0.39
N ALA A 100 1.67 1.18 -0.31
CA ALA A 100 3.00 1.45 0.22
C ALA A 100 3.49 2.82 -0.25
N MET A 101 4.07 3.57 0.67
CA MET A 101 4.59 4.90 0.38
C MET A 101 5.68 4.88 -0.68
N GLY A 102 5.55 5.77 -1.66
CA GLY A 102 6.49 5.85 -2.77
C GLY A 102 6.50 4.62 -3.70
N LEU A 103 5.55 3.68 -3.55
CA LEU A 103 5.42 2.56 -4.45
C LEU A 103 4.96 3.07 -5.83
N ALA A 104 5.79 2.83 -6.83
CA ALA A 104 5.45 3.17 -8.20
C ALA A 104 4.49 2.14 -8.82
N ALA A 105 3.74 2.56 -9.84
CA ALA A 105 2.70 1.75 -10.47
C ALA A 105 3.23 0.40 -11.01
N ASP A 106 4.46 0.35 -11.48
CA ASP A 106 5.13 -0.87 -11.95
C ASP A 106 5.32 -1.93 -10.85
N GLY A 107 5.32 -1.53 -9.57
CA GLY A 107 5.41 -2.41 -8.42
C GLY A 107 4.07 -2.97 -7.92
N TYR A 108 2.92 -2.50 -8.42
CA TYR A 108 1.61 -2.92 -7.91
C TYR A 108 1.33 -4.41 -8.12
N ALA A 109 1.65 -4.94 -9.30
CA ALA A 109 1.49 -6.36 -9.60
C ALA A 109 2.37 -7.23 -8.69
N ALA A 110 3.66 -6.91 -8.55
CA ALA A 110 4.57 -7.64 -7.68
C ALA A 110 4.11 -7.63 -6.22
N ARG A 111 3.51 -6.51 -5.77
CA ARG A 111 2.95 -6.43 -4.43
C ARG A 111 1.71 -7.33 -4.25
N LEU A 112 0.83 -7.40 -5.24
CA LEU A 112 -0.29 -8.35 -5.25
C LEU A 112 0.21 -9.80 -5.25
N GLU A 113 1.30 -10.08 -5.98
CA GLU A 113 1.94 -11.39 -6.00
C GLU A 113 2.47 -11.80 -4.64
N ARG A 114 3.20 -10.91 -3.98
CA ARG A 114 3.74 -11.14 -2.65
C ARG A 114 2.67 -11.46 -1.62
N PHE A 115 1.55 -10.76 -1.66
CA PHE A 115 0.44 -10.92 -0.72
C PHE A 115 -0.69 -11.81 -1.23
N GLY A 116 -0.44 -12.63 -2.26
CA GLY A 116 -1.44 -13.53 -2.85
C GLY A 116 -2.09 -14.51 -1.87
N TYR A 117 -1.40 -14.85 -0.77
CA TYR A 117 -1.93 -15.68 0.31
C TYR A 117 -3.14 -15.05 1.03
N LEU A 118 -3.35 -13.75 0.89
CA LEU A 118 -4.52 -13.06 1.45
C LEU A 118 -5.82 -13.36 0.71
N MET A 119 -5.73 -13.87 -0.53
CA MET A 119 -6.88 -14.33 -1.35
C MET A 119 -8.04 -13.32 -1.39
N PRO A 120 -7.84 -12.07 -1.85
CA PRO A 120 -8.92 -11.12 -1.98
C PRO A 120 -9.93 -11.56 -3.04
N ASP A 121 -11.21 -11.18 -2.88
CA ASP A 121 -12.25 -11.36 -3.90
C ASP A 121 -12.26 -10.18 -4.88
N VAL A 122 -11.94 -9.00 -4.37
CA VAL A 122 -11.84 -7.77 -5.17
C VAL A 122 -10.54 -7.05 -4.80
N VAL A 123 -9.81 -6.62 -5.82
CA VAL A 123 -8.62 -5.77 -5.70
C VAL A 123 -8.94 -4.39 -6.24
N CYS A 124 -8.80 -3.36 -5.41
CA CYS A 124 -8.86 -1.97 -5.83
C CYS A 124 -7.44 -1.46 -6.08
N VAL A 125 -7.11 -1.13 -7.32
CA VAL A 125 -5.81 -0.59 -7.73
C VAL A 125 -5.95 0.93 -7.77
N LEU A 126 -5.42 1.61 -6.74
CA LEU A 126 -5.51 3.05 -6.58
C LEU A 126 -4.26 3.71 -7.16
N PHE A 127 -4.41 4.45 -8.24
CA PHE A 127 -3.31 5.20 -8.82
C PHE A 127 -3.14 6.54 -8.13
N ASP A 128 -1.90 6.87 -7.82
CA ASP A 128 -1.55 8.22 -7.39
C ASP A 128 -1.55 9.17 -8.60
N PRO A 129 -1.84 10.47 -8.38
CA PRO A 129 -1.62 11.46 -9.42
C PRO A 129 -0.18 11.41 -9.93
N PRO A 130 0.05 11.56 -11.25
CA PRO A 130 1.41 11.68 -11.78
C PRO A 130 2.17 12.81 -11.09
N GLY A 131 3.38 12.54 -10.65
CA GLY A 131 4.17 13.52 -9.90
C GLY A 131 5.59 13.03 -9.61
N PRO A 132 6.47 13.89 -9.08
CA PRO A 132 7.81 13.49 -8.70
C PRO A 132 7.77 12.39 -7.65
N ARG A 133 8.58 11.35 -7.83
CA ARG A 133 8.69 10.25 -6.86
C ARG A 133 9.20 10.80 -5.54
N ARG A 134 8.46 10.54 -4.45
CA ARG A 134 8.98 10.74 -3.11
C ARG A 134 9.84 9.53 -2.74
N ARG A 135 10.94 9.76 -2.02
CA ARG A 135 11.72 8.63 -1.46
C ARG A 135 10.82 7.85 -0.52
N PRO A 136 10.65 6.52 -0.73
CA PRO A 136 9.96 5.72 0.24
C PRO A 136 10.75 5.77 1.56
N TRP A 137 10.10 6.12 2.66
CA TRP A 137 10.67 5.94 3.99
C TRP A 137 10.44 4.53 4.54
N MET A 138 9.68 3.74 3.79
CA MET A 138 9.34 2.37 4.13
C MET A 138 10.41 1.40 3.65
N PRO A 139 10.63 0.27 4.37
CA PRO A 139 11.49 -0.80 3.91
C PRO A 139 11.12 -1.21 2.49
N SER A 140 12.12 -1.28 1.63
CA SER A 140 11.94 -1.85 0.30
C SER A 140 11.50 -3.31 0.43
N ASP A 141 10.51 -3.73 -0.36
CA ASP A 141 10.13 -5.13 -0.51
C ASP A 141 11.29 -5.98 -1.06
N ASP A 142 12.33 -5.31 -1.57
CA ASP A 142 13.54 -5.91 -2.15
C ASP A 142 14.65 -6.19 -1.11
N SER A 143 14.42 -5.96 0.19
CA SER A 143 15.45 -6.28 1.19
C SER A 143 15.67 -7.79 1.28
N ALA A 144 16.94 -8.21 1.45
CA ALA A 144 17.28 -9.64 1.54
C ALA A 144 16.56 -10.35 2.70
N VAL A 145 16.37 -9.65 3.85
CA VAL A 145 15.63 -10.18 4.99
C VAL A 145 14.16 -10.34 4.65
N THR A 146 13.56 -9.33 4.02
CA THR A 146 12.15 -9.37 3.61
C THR A 146 11.91 -10.44 2.55
N ALA A 147 12.80 -10.56 1.58
CA ALA A 147 12.71 -11.59 0.54
C ALA A 147 12.83 -13.02 1.12
N ALA A 148 13.71 -13.22 2.10
CA ALA A 148 13.94 -14.53 2.71
C ALA A 148 12.87 -14.96 3.73
N THR A 149 12.31 -13.99 4.49
CA THR A 149 11.45 -14.27 5.65
C THR A 149 10.04 -13.72 5.54
N GLY A 150 9.80 -12.81 4.60
CA GLY A 150 8.57 -12.01 4.54
C GLY A 150 8.50 -10.92 5.62
N TYR A 151 9.34 -10.96 6.65
CA TYR A 151 9.37 -10.00 7.74
C TYR A 151 9.99 -8.67 7.31
N VAL A 152 9.34 -7.58 7.68
CA VAL A 152 9.79 -6.22 7.36
C VAL A 152 10.31 -5.55 8.63
N PRO A 153 11.64 -5.44 8.85
CA PRO A 153 12.18 -4.80 10.05
C PRO A 153 11.92 -3.29 10.03
N LEU A 154 11.44 -2.75 11.15
CA LEU A 154 11.10 -1.33 11.32
C LEU A 154 12.16 -0.55 12.10
N LEU A 155 12.82 -1.19 13.08
CA LEU A 155 13.81 -0.51 13.92
C LEU A 155 14.93 0.19 13.15
N PRO A 156 15.51 -0.39 12.09
CA PRO A 156 16.54 0.29 11.32
C PRO A 156 16.07 1.62 10.73
N LEU A 157 14.80 1.71 10.28
CA LEU A 157 14.20 2.95 9.77
C LEU A 157 14.01 3.98 10.86
N VAL A 158 13.48 3.56 12.02
CA VAL A 158 13.28 4.44 13.18
C VAL A 158 14.60 5.01 13.67
N VAL A 159 15.66 4.19 13.68
CA VAL A 159 17.00 4.63 14.07
C VAL A 159 17.53 5.65 13.06
N GLU A 160 17.42 5.37 11.75
CA GLU A 160 17.88 6.30 10.71
C GLU A 160 17.16 7.65 10.77
N GLU A 161 15.84 7.64 10.90
CA GLU A 161 15.03 8.85 10.97
C GLU A 161 15.38 9.71 12.19
N LYS A 162 15.54 9.10 13.36
CA LYS A 162 15.92 9.81 14.60
C LYS A 162 17.33 10.38 14.56
N HIS A 163 18.22 9.81 13.76
CA HIS A 163 19.60 10.28 13.62
C HIS A 163 19.81 11.27 12.49
N ARG A 164 18.87 11.44 11.58
CA ARG A 164 18.90 12.50 10.56
C ARG A 164 18.80 13.86 11.23
N GLY A 165 19.93 14.55 11.37
CA GLY A 165 20.01 15.93 11.88
C GLY A 165 20.58 16.11 13.29
N ARG A 166 21.09 15.06 13.94
CA ARG A 166 21.86 15.20 15.19
C ARG A 166 23.31 14.82 14.97
N PRO A 167 24.29 15.67 15.33
CA PRO A 167 25.69 15.28 15.35
C PRO A 167 25.86 14.23 16.46
N VAL A 168 25.90 12.97 16.09
CA VAL A 168 26.13 11.89 17.05
C VAL A 168 27.63 11.72 17.24
N VAL A 169 28.06 11.84 18.48
CA VAL A 169 29.41 11.67 19.00
C VAL A 169 30.09 10.40 18.48
N ALA A 170 31.39 10.40 18.33
CA ALA A 170 32.28 9.46 17.65
C ALA A 170 32.07 7.94 17.92
N VAL A 171 31.39 7.56 19.00
CA VAL A 171 30.98 6.15 19.25
C VAL A 171 29.95 5.65 18.21
N ALA A 172 29.13 6.54 17.69
CA ALA A 172 28.21 6.21 16.61
C ALA A 172 28.91 6.03 15.25
N ALA A 173 30.11 6.55 15.06
CA ALA A 173 30.86 6.41 13.81
C ALA A 173 31.32 4.97 13.54
N ALA A 174 31.55 4.15 14.57
CA ALA A 174 31.82 2.72 14.43
C ALA A 174 30.51 1.92 14.14
N PHE A 175 29.43 2.28 14.81
CA PHE A 175 28.10 1.73 14.54
C PHE A 175 27.58 2.13 13.14
N THR A 176 27.89 3.33 12.64
CA THR A 176 27.43 3.80 11.32
C THR A 176 28.04 3.04 10.14
N ARG A 177 29.17 2.34 10.29
CA ARG A 177 29.71 1.47 9.22
C ARG A 177 28.98 0.13 9.16
N VAL A 178 28.74 -0.48 10.31
CA VAL A 178 27.95 -1.71 10.41
C VAL A 178 26.50 -1.41 10.05
N ASP A 179 26.00 -0.27 10.47
CA ASP A 179 24.64 0.23 10.23
C ASP A 179 24.39 0.49 8.73
N ARG A 180 25.32 1.13 8.00
CA ARG A 180 25.18 1.31 6.54
C ARG A 180 25.24 0.00 5.75
N GLN A 181 26.06 -0.97 6.18
CA GLN A 181 26.09 -2.27 5.54
C GLN A 181 24.84 -3.07 5.86
N LEU A 182 24.39 -3.06 7.11
CA LEU A 182 23.14 -3.68 7.54
C LEU A 182 21.94 -3.01 6.88
N PHE A 183 21.95 -1.67 6.78
CA PHE A 183 20.91 -0.91 6.08
C PHE A 183 20.85 -1.25 4.59
N ARG A 184 21.97 -1.37 3.89
CA ARG A 184 22.00 -1.83 2.49
C ARG A 184 21.55 -3.26 2.32
N LEU A 185 21.73 -4.12 3.32
CA LEU A 185 21.24 -5.50 3.33
C LEU A 185 19.72 -5.56 3.57
N LEU A 186 19.20 -4.64 4.39
CA LEU A 186 17.80 -4.58 4.78
C LEU A 186 16.95 -3.74 3.83
N TYR A 187 17.57 -2.73 3.20
CA TYR A 187 16.88 -1.75 2.36
C TYR A 187 17.68 -1.50 1.09
N ARG A 188 17.05 -1.71 -0.05
CA ARG A 188 17.61 -1.34 -1.34
C ARG A 188 17.03 0.01 -1.75
N PRO A 189 17.83 1.10 -1.84
CA PRO A 189 17.34 2.35 -2.42
C PRO A 189 16.89 2.09 -3.86
N ARG A 190 15.68 2.50 -4.21
CA ARG A 190 15.23 2.47 -5.61
C ARG A 190 15.87 3.65 -6.34
N ASP A 191 16.48 3.39 -7.50
CA ASP A 191 17.11 4.44 -8.32
C ASP A 191 16.08 5.49 -8.79
N GLU A 192 16.48 6.77 -8.70
CA GLU A 192 15.65 7.95 -9.01
C GLU A 192 15.70 8.31 -10.51
N GLY A 193 15.70 7.32 -11.43
CA GLY A 193 16.09 7.54 -12.83
C GLY A 193 15.01 7.94 -13.82
N ASP A 194 13.72 7.90 -13.48
CA ASP A 194 12.65 8.06 -14.48
C ASP A 194 12.24 9.51 -14.70
N THR A 195 12.14 9.93 -15.96
CA THR A 195 11.55 11.20 -16.35
C THR A 195 10.02 11.19 -16.17
N PRO A 196 9.35 12.36 -16.05
CA PRO A 196 7.88 12.42 -15.99
C PRO A 196 7.18 11.76 -17.19
N GLN A 197 7.80 11.77 -18.36
CA GLN A 197 7.27 11.20 -19.59
C GLN A 197 7.32 9.66 -19.56
N ASP A 198 8.43 9.09 -19.10
CA ASP A 198 8.57 7.63 -18.95
C ASP A 198 7.49 7.05 -18.04
N ARG A 199 7.00 7.85 -17.09
CA ARG A 199 5.92 7.46 -16.17
C ARG A 199 4.55 7.40 -16.82
N VAL A 200 4.20 8.37 -17.65
CA VAL A 200 2.88 8.40 -18.31
C VAL A 200 2.73 7.17 -19.20
N ASP A 201 3.77 6.83 -19.95
CA ASP A 201 3.76 5.66 -20.82
C ASP A 201 3.80 4.32 -20.05
N ALA A 202 4.35 4.32 -18.83
CA ALA A 202 4.43 3.14 -17.98
C ALA A 202 3.12 2.81 -17.25
N TYR A 203 2.22 3.79 -17.04
CA TYR A 203 1.00 3.59 -16.24
C TYR A 203 0.01 2.64 -16.89
N GLY A 204 -0.22 2.72 -18.20
CA GLY A 204 -1.12 1.82 -18.91
C GLY A 204 -0.70 0.35 -18.76
N PRO A 205 0.54 -0.02 -19.13
CA PRO A 205 1.06 -1.37 -18.92
C PRO A 205 1.06 -1.80 -17.45
N ALA A 206 1.32 -0.89 -16.51
CA ALA A 206 1.29 -1.20 -15.08
C ALA A 206 -0.13 -1.52 -14.59
N ALA A 207 -1.13 -0.76 -15.04
CA ALA A 207 -2.54 -1.01 -14.74
C ALA A 207 -3.00 -2.37 -15.28
N ALA A 208 -2.64 -2.68 -16.52
CA ALA A 208 -2.95 -3.98 -17.13
C ALA A 208 -2.30 -5.13 -16.37
N ARG A 209 -1.01 -5.01 -15.98
CA ARG A 209 -0.34 -6.02 -15.16
C ARG A 209 -0.99 -6.21 -13.80
N ALA A 210 -1.32 -5.12 -13.10
CA ALA A 210 -1.97 -5.20 -11.79
C ALA A 210 -3.37 -5.85 -11.87
N ALA A 211 -4.16 -5.47 -12.87
CA ALA A 211 -5.48 -6.08 -13.11
C ALA A 211 -5.35 -7.56 -13.48
N SER A 212 -4.42 -7.94 -14.36
CA SER A 212 -4.14 -9.35 -14.69
C SER A 212 -3.71 -10.14 -13.47
N ALA A 213 -2.80 -9.60 -12.64
CA ALA A 213 -2.37 -10.25 -11.41
C ALA A 213 -3.52 -10.50 -10.42
N ALA A 214 -4.53 -9.65 -10.39
CA ALA A 214 -5.76 -9.88 -9.63
C ALA A 214 -6.61 -11.00 -10.25
N LEU A 215 -6.84 -10.97 -11.56
CA LEU A 215 -7.60 -11.98 -12.29
C LEU A 215 -6.99 -13.40 -12.17
N ASP A 216 -5.67 -13.51 -12.27
CA ASP A 216 -4.92 -14.77 -12.12
C ASP A 216 -5.12 -15.40 -10.74
N ARG A 217 -5.49 -14.60 -9.75
CA ARG A 217 -5.82 -15.00 -8.38
C ARG A 217 -7.32 -15.13 -8.13
N HIS A 218 -8.10 -15.18 -9.20
CA HIS A 218 -9.55 -15.23 -9.12
C HIS A 218 -10.19 -14.04 -8.39
N ALA A 219 -9.51 -12.91 -8.30
CA ALA A 219 -10.07 -11.66 -7.79
C ALA A 219 -10.62 -10.82 -8.95
N ALA A 220 -11.67 -10.05 -8.71
CA ALA A 220 -12.05 -8.97 -9.61
C ALA A 220 -11.12 -7.76 -9.40
N ALA A 221 -10.93 -6.94 -10.43
CA ALA A 221 -10.10 -5.75 -10.37
C ALA A 221 -10.93 -4.48 -10.56
N VAL A 222 -10.79 -3.52 -9.65
CA VAL A 222 -11.34 -2.17 -9.76
C VAL A 222 -10.15 -1.21 -9.85
N VAL A 223 -9.88 -0.71 -11.04
CA VAL A 223 -8.80 0.26 -11.25
C VAL A 223 -9.37 1.66 -11.05
N VAL A 224 -8.72 2.46 -10.21
CA VAL A 224 -9.18 3.79 -9.81
C VAL A 224 -8.16 4.82 -10.23
N LEU A 225 -8.57 5.78 -11.04
CA LEU A 225 -7.76 6.91 -11.47
C LEU A 225 -8.12 8.15 -10.66
N PRO A 226 -7.12 8.91 -10.19
CA PRO A 226 -7.34 10.09 -9.36
C PRO A 226 -8.00 11.23 -10.18
N PRO A 227 -8.58 12.24 -9.53
CA PRO A 227 -9.02 13.44 -10.21
C PRO A 227 -7.88 14.16 -10.93
N TYR A 228 -8.21 14.90 -12.00
CA TYR A 228 -7.23 15.71 -12.76
C TYR A 228 -6.68 16.83 -11.90
N ARG A 229 -5.36 16.95 -11.88
CA ARG A 229 -4.62 18.09 -11.31
C ARG A 229 -3.99 18.97 -12.37
N HIS A 230 -3.65 18.37 -13.51
CA HIS A 230 -2.96 19.00 -14.62
C HIS A 230 -3.56 18.55 -15.96
N GLU A 231 -3.39 19.34 -17.01
CA GLU A 231 -3.84 18.98 -18.35
C GLU A 231 -3.26 17.66 -18.88
N THR A 232 -2.04 17.33 -18.44
CA THR A 232 -1.38 16.07 -18.79
C THR A 232 -2.04 14.82 -18.20
N ASP A 233 -2.86 14.96 -17.16
CA ASP A 233 -3.50 13.83 -16.48
C ASP A 233 -4.52 13.13 -17.39
N ALA A 234 -5.16 13.87 -18.30
CA ALA A 234 -6.05 13.29 -19.29
C ALA A 234 -5.36 12.28 -20.23
N GLN A 235 -4.07 12.49 -20.55
CA GLN A 235 -3.28 11.52 -21.33
C GLN A 235 -3.00 10.27 -20.53
N PHE A 236 -2.64 10.41 -19.26
CA PHE A 236 -2.46 9.31 -18.32
C PHE A 236 -3.73 8.47 -18.22
N HIS A 237 -4.90 9.08 -18.00
CA HIS A 237 -6.19 8.37 -17.89
C HIS A 237 -6.52 7.60 -19.17
N ARG A 238 -6.33 8.20 -20.34
CA ARG A 238 -6.54 7.51 -21.62
C ARG A 238 -5.60 6.32 -21.79
N SER A 239 -4.31 6.47 -21.47
CA SER A 239 -3.33 5.38 -21.55
C SER A 239 -3.76 4.18 -20.70
N VAL A 240 -4.22 4.42 -19.47
CA VAL A 240 -4.72 3.35 -18.58
C VAL A 240 -6.01 2.74 -19.13
N ALA A 241 -6.98 3.54 -19.55
CA ALA A 241 -8.25 3.04 -20.09
C ALA A 241 -8.03 2.15 -21.33
N ASP A 242 -7.15 2.58 -22.24
CA ASP A 242 -6.81 1.82 -23.46
C ASP A 242 -6.12 0.49 -23.12
N ALA A 243 -5.19 0.49 -22.17
CA ALA A 243 -4.49 -0.72 -21.73
C ALA A 243 -5.42 -1.74 -21.03
N LEU A 244 -6.47 -1.27 -20.34
CA LEU A 244 -7.45 -2.12 -19.69
C LEU A 244 -8.53 -2.65 -20.63
N ARG A 245 -8.72 -2.06 -21.81
CA ARG A 245 -9.79 -2.43 -22.76
C ARG A 245 -9.87 -3.92 -23.07
N PRO A 246 -8.77 -4.65 -23.32
CA PRO A 246 -8.82 -6.09 -23.55
C PRO A 246 -9.32 -6.89 -22.34
N LEU A 247 -9.10 -6.39 -21.13
CA LEU A 247 -9.46 -7.09 -19.89
C LEU A 247 -10.92 -6.92 -19.51
N PHE A 248 -11.62 -5.91 -20.04
CA PHE A 248 -13.06 -5.71 -19.76
C PHE A 248 -13.93 -6.85 -20.27
N ALA A 249 -13.47 -7.57 -21.31
CA ALA A 249 -14.17 -8.74 -21.84
C ALA A 249 -14.34 -9.87 -20.80
N SER A 250 -13.48 -9.91 -19.77
CA SER A 250 -13.60 -10.86 -18.66
C SER A 250 -14.86 -10.64 -17.79
N GLY A 251 -15.48 -9.46 -17.87
CA GLY A 251 -16.57 -9.02 -16.98
C GLY A 251 -16.15 -8.81 -15.53
N ARG A 252 -14.85 -8.96 -15.21
CA ARG A 252 -14.29 -8.90 -13.85
C ARG A 252 -13.32 -7.72 -13.63
N VAL A 253 -13.24 -6.82 -14.59
CA VAL A 253 -12.45 -5.58 -14.48
C VAL A 253 -13.38 -4.39 -14.60
N ALA A 254 -13.22 -3.41 -13.74
CA ALA A 254 -13.91 -2.13 -13.81
C ALA A 254 -12.89 -0.99 -13.71
N LEU A 255 -13.19 0.10 -14.39
CA LEU A 255 -12.46 1.37 -14.28
C LEU A 255 -13.35 2.40 -13.59
N VAL A 256 -12.85 3.01 -12.54
CA VAL A 256 -13.43 4.18 -11.87
C VAL A 256 -12.53 5.37 -12.22
N ASP A 257 -12.97 6.16 -13.16
CA ASP A 257 -12.26 7.37 -13.59
C ASP A 257 -12.84 8.58 -12.84
N LEU A 258 -12.05 9.15 -11.95
CA LEU A 258 -12.43 10.30 -11.12
C LEU A 258 -11.97 11.63 -11.72
N GLY A 259 -11.52 11.65 -12.97
CA GLY A 259 -10.93 12.83 -13.61
C GLY A 259 -11.73 14.12 -13.42
N ALA A 260 -13.07 14.06 -13.53
CA ALA A 260 -13.97 15.20 -13.36
C ALA A 260 -14.40 15.48 -11.90
N GLU A 261 -14.01 14.64 -10.93
CA GLU A 261 -14.46 14.72 -9.52
C GLU A 261 -13.60 15.74 -8.74
N SER A 262 -13.85 17.04 -8.95
CA SER A 262 -13.07 18.12 -8.35
C SER A 262 -13.26 18.24 -6.82
N ASP A 263 -14.34 17.70 -6.25
CA ASP A 263 -14.64 17.74 -4.82
C ASP A 263 -13.66 16.92 -3.96
N LEU A 264 -12.92 15.97 -4.57
CA LEU A 264 -11.84 15.24 -3.90
C LEU A 264 -10.56 16.07 -3.72
N PHE A 265 -10.50 17.27 -4.30
CA PHE A 265 -9.43 18.25 -4.09
C PHE A 265 -9.87 19.49 -3.33
N ASP A 266 -11.08 19.51 -2.81
CA ASP A 266 -11.51 20.57 -1.89
C ASP A 266 -10.55 20.60 -0.69
N PRO A 267 -10.04 21.79 -0.29
CA PRO A 267 -9.14 21.92 0.85
C PRO A 267 -9.67 21.28 2.14
N SER A 268 -10.99 21.17 2.31
CA SER A 268 -11.61 20.53 3.48
C SER A 268 -11.40 19.03 3.56
N VAL A 269 -11.03 18.38 2.45
CA VAL A 269 -10.78 16.94 2.39
C VAL A 269 -9.30 16.59 2.20
N LEU A 270 -8.44 17.60 2.22
CA LEU A 270 -6.98 17.44 2.15
C LEU A 270 -6.36 17.75 3.51
N LEU A 271 -5.24 17.07 3.83
CA LEU A 271 -4.44 17.33 5.04
C LEU A 271 -3.41 18.44 4.80
N ASP A 272 -2.72 18.38 3.66
CA ASP A 272 -1.56 19.21 3.35
C ASP A 272 -1.57 19.73 1.90
N GLY A 273 -2.74 19.83 1.30
CA GLY A 273 -2.93 20.22 -0.10
C GLY A 273 -2.64 19.10 -1.11
N VAL A 274 -2.17 17.94 -0.66
CA VAL A 274 -1.82 16.80 -1.53
C VAL A 274 -2.49 15.51 -1.07
N ASN A 275 -2.38 15.20 0.22
CA ASN A 275 -2.85 13.94 0.79
C ASN A 275 -4.28 14.10 1.33
N LEU A 276 -5.08 13.05 1.16
CA LEU A 276 -6.46 13.04 1.65
C LEU A 276 -6.50 13.00 3.18
N SER A 277 -7.42 13.77 3.77
CA SER A 277 -7.84 13.61 5.16
C SER A 277 -8.72 12.36 5.33
N ALA A 278 -9.09 12.02 6.56
CA ALA A 278 -10.06 10.96 6.83
C ALA A 278 -11.39 11.17 6.08
N ALA A 279 -11.85 12.41 5.97
CA ALA A 279 -13.03 12.77 5.19
C ALA A 279 -12.83 12.54 3.69
N GLY A 280 -11.64 12.90 3.16
CA GLY A 280 -11.28 12.65 1.76
C GLY A 280 -11.22 11.17 1.43
N HIS A 281 -10.64 10.36 2.30
CA HIS A 281 -10.61 8.90 2.17
C HIS A 281 -12.02 8.29 2.19
N SER A 282 -12.92 8.81 3.02
CA SER A 282 -14.33 8.37 3.04
C SER A 282 -15.05 8.71 1.75
N ARG A 283 -14.90 9.94 1.23
CA ARG A 283 -15.47 10.33 -0.07
C ARG A 283 -14.94 9.47 -1.22
N LEU A 284 -13.64 9.20 -1.23
CA LEU A 284 -13.04 8.32 -2.24
C LEU A 284 -13.62 6.91 -2.17
N ALA A 285 -13.80 6.36 -0.97
CA ALA A 285 -14.42 5.06 -0.78
C ALA A 285 -15.87 5.02 -1.30
N GLU A 286 -16.66 6.06 -1.06
CA GLU A 286 -18.02 6.20 -1.58
C GLU A 286 -18.07 6.17 -3.11
N ARG A 287 -17.10 6.80 -3.80
CA ARG A 287 -17.00 6.77 -5.28
C ARG A 287 -16.61 5.39 -5.82
N ILE A 288 -15.82 4.63 -5.08
CA ILE A 288 -15.33 3.29 -5.48
C ILE A 288 -16.36 2.21 -5.14
N ALA A 289 -17.10 2.35 -4.05
CA ALA A 289 -17.99 1.31 -3.52
C ALA A 289 -18.97 0.71 -4.54
N PRO A 290 -19.62 1.47 -5.43
CA PRO A 290 -20.53 0.89 -6.44
C PRO A 290 -19.85 -0.12 -7.37
N ALA A 291 -18.60 0.17 -7.79
CA ALA A 291 -17.83 -0.73 -8.64
C ALA A 291 -17.41 -2.00 -7.89
N VAL A 292 -17.06 -1.90 -6.61
CA VAL A 292 -16.72 -3.04 -5.74
C VAL A 292 -17.96 -3.92 -5.49
N LEU A 293 -19.09 -3.30 -5.16
CA LEU A 293 -20.35 -4.00 -4.87
C LEU A 293 -20.83 -4.84 -6.06
N LYS A 294 -20.60 -4.38 -7.29
CA LYS A 294 -20.92 -5.13 -8.52
C LYS A 294 -20.26 -6.51 -8.55
N PHE A 295 -19.09 -6.68 -7.93
CA PHE A 295 -18.35 -7.94 -7.93
C PHE A 295 -18.56 -8.79 -6.66
N LEU A 296 -19.24 -8.26 -5.66
CA LEU A 296 -19.49 -8.95 -4.38
C LEU A 296 -20.92 -9.45 -4.24
N GLN A 297 -21.80 -9.05 -5.12
CA GLN A 297 -23.18 -9.53 -5.23
C GLN A 297 -23.23 -10.83 -6.04
#